data_2bae1614b1d83ace0cc7a0fe6eed7984
#
_entry.id   2bae1614b1d83ace0cc7a0fe6eed7984
#
_cell.length_a   1.000
_cell.length_b   1.000
_cell.length_c   1.000
_cell.angle_alpha   90.00
_cell.angle_beta   90.00
_cell.angle_gamma   90.00
#
_symmetry.space_group_name_H-M   'P 1'
#
loop_
_entity.id
_entity.type
_entity.pdbx_description
1 polymer ?
#
loop_
_entity_poly.entity_id
_entity_poly.type
_entity_poly.pdbx_seq_one_letter_code
_entity_poly.pdbx_strand_id
1 'polypeptide(L)'
;PQLTLEGHKVSDCSRADVVLCYLENKVDRKLLDEVRQKLAKIDVRSVSMSQESIAEAMMEKKQWWTPFPKVRYTERPDAATACVMEGNIVVLVDNSPAAMILPTHFFDFVQEANDYYFPPLIGTYLRVLRIVVFLLTMFITPVWYLLVKDPARTQAGLEFLAIESDYSVPLLVQLLLAEFIVDLLKLASLNTPAVFSNS
;
A
#
# COMPACT_ATOMS: atom_id res chain seq x y z
N PRO A 1 -19.79 19.22 -8.49
CA PRO A 1 -18.37 18.95 -8.46
C PRO A 1 -17.86 18.94 -9.89
N GLN A 2 -16.88 19.81 -10.19
CA GLN A 2 -16.35 19.96 -11.54
C GLN A 2 -15.07 19.12 -11.63
N LEU A 3 -15.09 18.07 -12.43
CA LEU A 3 -13.92 17.27 -12.75
C LEU A 3 -13.01 18.10 -13.66
N THR A 4 -11.77 18.29 -13.28
CA THR A 4 -10.76 18.99 -14.07
C THR A 4 -9.73 17.98 -14.57
N LEU A 5 -9.46 18.04 -15.87
CA LEU A 5 -8.43 17.26 -16.56
C LEU A 5 -7.36 18.23 -17.03
N GLU A 6 -6.15 18.06 -16.55
CA GLU A 6 -5.00 18.91 -16.88
C GLU A 6 -3.90 18.08 -17.53
N GLY A 7 -3.65 18.34 -18.81
CA GLY A 7 -2.64 17.62 -19.58
C GLY A 7 -1.27 18.30 -19.48
N HIS A 8 -0.26 17.51 -19.15
CA HIS A 8 1.14 17.91 -19.12
C HIS A 8 1.95 17.06 -20.11
N LYS A 9 2.75 17.71 -20.93
CA LYS A 9 3.71 17.01 -21.80
C LYS A 9 5.03 16.92 -21.04
N VAL A 10 5.44 15.70 -20.77
CA VAL A 10 6.67 15.42 -20.06
C VAL A 10 7.69 14.89 -21.07
N SER A 11 8.77 15.64 -21.28
CA SER A 11 9.86 15.36 -22.23
C SER A 11 9.60 15.68 -23.71
N ASP A 12 10.58 16.34 -24.33
CA ASP A 12 10.57 16.68 -25.77
C ASP A 12 10.86 15.46 -26.66
N CYS A 13 11.55 14.44 -26.15
CA CYS A 13 11.99 13.28 -26.94
C CYS A 13 11.02 12.11 -26.95
N SER A 14 10.31 11.83 -25.86
CA SER A 14 9.44 10.64 -25.76
C SER A 14 7.94 10.95 -25.80
N ARG A 15 7.54 12.24 -25.81
CA ARG A 15 6.14 12.69 -25.88
C ARG A 15 5.17 11.89 -25.01
N ALA A 16 5.57 11.58 -23.79
CA ALA A 16 4.65 10.95 -22.85
C ALA A 16 3.66 12.03 -22.35
N ASP A 17 2.39 11.84 -22.68
CA ASP A 17 1.33 12.70 -22.16
C ASP A 17 0.96 12.23 -20.76
N VAL A 18 0.97 13.15 -19.80
CA VAL A 18 0.55 12.92 -18.42
C VAL A 18 -0.69 13.76 -18.15
N VAL A 19 -1.75 13.13 -17.67
CA VAL A 19 -3.01 13.80 -17.36
C VAL A 19 -3.28 13.74 -15.87
N LEU A 20 -3.46 14.91 -15.25
CA LEU A 20 -3.92 15.04 -13.87
C LEU A 20 -5.44 15.11 -13.85
N CYS A 21 -6.07 14.20 -13.10
CA CYS A 21 -7.52 14.15 -12.90
C CYS A 21 -7.81 14.48 -11.43
N TYR A 22 -8.58 15.51 -11.16
CA TYR A 22 -8.94 15.92 -9.80
C TYR A 22 -10.26 16.70 -9.76
N LEU A 23 -10.86 16.79 -8.56
CA LEU A 23 -12.02 17.66 -8.30
C LEU A 23 -11.56 18.98 -7.70
N GLU A 24 -11.83 20.10 -8.37
CA GLU A 24 -11.38 21.42 -7.96
C GLU A 24 -11.87 21.84 -6.56
N ASN A 25 -13.04 21.33 -6.16
CA ASN A 25 -13.66 21.67 -4.87
C ASN A 25 -13.14 20.86 -3.68
N LYS A 26 -12.42 19.75 -3.94
CA LYS A 26 -11.99 18.80 -2.88
C LYS A 26 -10.49 18.59 -2.83
N VAL A 27 -9.79 18.92 -3.90
CA VAL A 27 -8.34 18.70 -4.01
C VAL A 27 -7.57 19.60 -3.03
N ASP A 28 -6.53 19.05 -2.40
CA ASP A 28 -5.54 19.85 -1.69
C ASP A 28 -4.70 20.64 -2.70
N ARG A 29 -4.91 21.96 -2.73
CA ARG A 29 -4.23 22.88 -3.66
C ARG A 29 -2.73 22.89 -3.45
N LYS A 30 -2.24 22.73 -2.22
CA LYS A 30 -0.80 22.70 -1.94
C LYS A 30 -0.15 21.48 -2.58
N LEU A 31 -0.78 20.32 -2.40
CA LEU A 31 -0.33 19.08 -3.02
C LEU A 31 -0.40 19.15 -4.55
N LEU A 32 -1.49 19.70 -5.10
CA LEU A 32 -1.65 19.88 -6.54
C LEU A 32 -0.53 20.74 -7.14
N ASP A 33 -0.22 21.86 -6.51
CA ASP A 33 0.85 22.77 -6.96
C ASP A 33 2.23 22.11 -6.81
N GLU A 34 2.44 21.30 -5.78
CA GLU A 34 3.66 20.51 -5.62
C GLU A 34 3.82 19.48 -6.74
N VAL A 35 2.74 18.75 -7.08
CA VAL A 35 2.73 17.79 -8.19
C VAL A 35 3.02 18.48 -9.51
N ARG A 36 2.38 19.61 -9.79
CA ARG A 36 2.63 20.43 -11.01
C ARG A 36 4.08 20.88 -11.12
N GLN A 37 4.64 21.40 -10.02
CA GLN A 37 6.03 21.83 -10.00
C GLN A 37 7.01 20.68 -10.23
N LYS A 38 6.70 19.51 -9.68
CA LYS A 38 7.52 18.31 -9.86
C LYS A 38 7.43 17.80 -11.30
N LEU A 39 6.22 17.73 -11.87
CA LEU A 39 6.03 17.35 -13.27
C LEU A 39 6.75 18.31 -14.23
N ALA A 40 6.70 19.60 -13.98
CA ALA A 40 7.39 20.61 -14.79
C ALA A 40 8.93 20.51 -14.70
N LYS A 41 9.48 19.94 -13.62
CA LYS A 41 10.93 19.76 -13.42
C LYS A 41 11.45 18.43 -13.96
N ILE A 42 10.57 17.54 -14.40
CA ILE A 42 10.97 16.26 -14.97
C ILE A 42 11.56 16.50 -16.36
N ASP A 43 12.87 16.65 -16.42
CA ASP A 43 13.65 16.65 -17.66
C ASP A 43 14.21 15.25 -17.86
N VAL A 44 13.41 14.35 -18.41
CA VAL A 44 13.85 12.98 -18.64
C VAL A 44 14.26 12.80 -20.08
N ARG A 45 15.56 12.70 -20.30
CA ARG A 45 16.19 12.35 -21.57
C ARG A 45 16.13 10.86 -21.90
N SER A 46 15.34 10.06 -21.16
CA SER A 46 15.30 8.62 -21.31
C SER A 46 14.21 8.16 -22.26
N VAL A 47 14.53 7.18 -23.06
CA VAL A 47 13.75 6.65 -24.20
C VAL A 47 12.49 5.88 -23.78
N SER A 48 12.37 5.48 -22.51
CA SER A 48 11.19 4.79 -21.99
C SER A 48 10.76 5.43 -20.67
N MET A 49 9.79 6.35 -20.73
CA MET A 49 9.12 6.81 -19.52
C MET A 49 8.09 5.78 -19.10
N SER A 50 8.46 4.96 -18.14
CA SER A 50 7.48 4.16 -17.43
C SER A 50 6.83 5.01 -16.34
N GLN A 51 5.64 4.63 -15.94
CA GLN A 51 4.92 5.20 -14.81
C GLN A 51 5.78 5.25 -13.53
N GLU A 52 6.62 4.23 -13.32
CA GLU A 52 7.53 4.15 -12.19
C GLU A 52 8.58 5.27 -12.22
N SER A 53 9.10 5.60 -13.40
CA SER A 53 10.08 6.69 -13.56
C SER A 53 9.47 8.04 -13.21
N ILE A 54 8.21 8.27 -13.56
CA ILE A 54 7.48 9.49 -13.18
C ILE A 54 7.23 9.51 -11.67
N ALA A 55 6.82 8.38 -11.09
CA ALA A 55 6.60 8.27 -9.66
C ALA A 55 7.91 8.52 -8.89
N GLU A 56 9.04 7.93 -9.34
CA GLU A 56 10.36 8.15 -8.75
C GLU A 56 10.80 9.63 -8.85
N ALA A 57 10.58 10.25 -9.99
CA ALA A 57 10.89 11.67 -10.18
C ALA A 57 10.01 12.61 -9.33
N MET A 58 8.78 12.20 -9.02
CA MET A 58 7.90 12.91 -8.10
C MET A 58 8.26 12.69 -6.63
N MET A 59 9.01 11.60 -6.30
CA MET A 59 9.49 11.36 -4.94
C MET A 59 10.76 12.17 -4.68
N GLU A 60 10.80 12.87 -3.54
CA GLU A 60 12.03 13.54 -3.11
C GLU A 60 13.07 12.51 -2.66
N LYS A 61 14.29 12.60 -3.18
CA LYS A 61 15.42 11.74 -2.80
C LYS A 61 15.73 11.71 -1.29
N LYS A 62 15.24 12.68 -0.54
CA LYS A 62 15.47 12.84 0.91
C LYS A 62 14.56 11.95 1.78
N GLN A 63 13.62 11.21 1.22
CA GLN A 63 12.57 10.49 1.96
C GLN A 63 12.67 8.96 1.87
N TRP A 64 13.84 8.40 1.65
CA TRP A 64 14.07 6.95 1.66
C TRP A 64 13.81 6.25 3.00
N TRP A 65 13.64 7.04 4.08
CA TRP A 65 13.32 6.55 5.43
C TRP A 65 11.83 6.33 5.68
N THR A 66 10.94 6.74 4.79
CA THR A 66 9.52 6.47 4.96
C THR A 66 9.19 5.09 4.42
N PRO A 67 8.78 4.12 5.27
CA PRO A 67 8.47 2.75 4.84
C PRO A 67 7.17 2.66 4.03
N PHE A 68 6.41 3.75 3.95
CA PHE A 68 5.12 3.77 3.24
C PHE A 68 5.27 4.44 1.87
N PRO A 69 4.82 3.78 0.78
CA PRO A 69 4.78 4.39 -0.53
C PRO A 69 3.80 5.56 -0.52
N LYS A 70 4.19 6.66 -1.16
CA LYS A 70 3.37 7.88 -1.29
C LYS A 70 2.38 7.82 -2.44
N VAL A 71 2.53 6.85 -3.30
CA VAL A 71 1.76 6.65 -4.52
C VAL A 71 1.13 5.27 -4.47
N ARG A 72 -0.15 5.19 -4.76
CA ARG A 72 -0.87 3.95 -4.95
C ARG A 72 -1.21 3.79 -6.42
N TYR A 73 -1.14 2.57 -6.92
CA TYR A 73 -1.49 2.24 -8.29
C TYR A 73 -2.81 1.48 -8.35
N THR A 74 -3.58 1.73 -9.39
CA THR A 74 -4.80 0.97 -9.68
C THR A 74 -4.99 0.82 -11.18
N GLU A 75 -5.35 -0.39 -11.62
CA GLU A 75 -5.74 -0.67 -13.00
C GLU A 75 -7.27 -0.57 -13.17
N ARG A 76 -7.97 -0.29 -12.08
CA ARG A 76 -9.43 -0.26 -12.04
C ARG A 76 -9.94 1.17 -12.14
N PRO A 77 -10.67 1.52 -13.22
CA PRO A 77 -11.18 2.87 -13.43
C PRO A 77 -12.24 3.28 -12.40
N ASP A 78 -13.02 2.34 -11.88
CA ASP A 78 -14.00 2.58 -10.82
C ASP A 78 -13.33 2.97 -9.50
N ALA A 79 -12.24 2.29 -9.11
CA ALA A 79 -11.46 2.64 -7.93
C ALA A 79 -10.79 4.01 -8.09
N ALA A 80 -10.23 4.30 -9.27
CA ALA A 80 -9.65 5.61 -9.58
C ALA A 80 -10.71 6.73 -9.47
N THR A 81 -11.92 6.49 -10.02
CA THR A 81 -13.03 7.45 -9.94
C THR A 81 -13.46 7.69 -8.49
N ALA A 82 -13.58 6.63 -7.69
CA ALA A 82 -13.91 6.77 -6.27
C ALA A 82 -12.89 7.63 -5.52
N CYS A 83 -11.59 7.42 -5.77
CA CYS A 83 -10.53 8.23 -5.16
C CYS A 83 -10.59 9.71 -5.59
N VAL A 84 -10.89 10.00 -6.86
CA VAL A 84 -11.13 11.39 -7.31
C VAL A 84 -12.32 12.01 -6.59
N MET A 85 -13.39 11.24 -6.37
CA MET A 85 -14.57 11.71 -5.62
C MET A 85 -14.26 11.98 -4.15
N GLU A 86 -13.27 11.32 -3.57
CA GLU A 86 -12.77 11.56 -2.22
C GLU A 86 -11.87 12.80 -2.13
N GLY A 87 -11.34 13.29 -3.24
CA GLY A 87 -10.48 14.47 -3.32
C GLY A 87 -9.01 14.18 -3.63
N ASN A 88 -8.70 12.92 -3.95
CA ASN A 88 -7.36 12.53 -4.38
C ASN A 88 -7.07 13.01 -5.81
N ILE A 89 -5.79 13.16 -6.11
CA ILE A 89 -5.29 13.44 -7.46
C ILE A 89 -4.98 12.11 -8.13
N VAL A 90 -5.56 11.88 -9.29
CA VAL A 90 -5.25 10.71 -10.12
C VAL A 90 -4.39 11.15 -11.29
N VAL A 91 -3.26 10.50 -11.47
CA VAL A 91 -2.29 10.78 -12.54
C VAL A 91 -2.34 9.62 -13.53
N LEU A 92 -2.68 9.94 -14.76
CA LEU A 92 -2.68 9.01 -15.88
C LEU A 92 -1.44 9.28 -16.73
N VAL A 93 -0.71 8.24 -17.06
CA VAL A 93 0.49 8.32 -17.89
C VAL A 93 0.24 7.52 -19.16
N ASP A 94 0.58 8.12 -20.29
CA ASP A 94 0.51 7.43 -21.57
C ASP A 94 1.36 6.16 -21.56
N ASN A 95 0.87 5.13 -22.25
CA ASN A 95 1.50 3.80 -22.30
C ASN A 95 1.57 3.06 -20.95
N SER A 96 0.82 3.49 -19.94
CA SER A 96 0.70 2.79 -18.65
C SER A 96 -0.70 2.21 -18.45
N PRO A 97 -0.82 0.93 -18.06
CA PRO A 97 -2.12 0.31 -17.81
C PRO A 97 -2.75 0.76 -16.48
N ALA A 98 -1.96 1.33 -15.58
CA ALA A 98 -2.41 1.69 -14.25
C ALA A 98 -2.43 3.20 -14.03
N ALA A 99 -3.36 3.67 -13.21
CA ALA A 99 -3.44 5.05 -12.74
C ALA A 99 -2.71 5.19 -11.41
N MET A 100 -1.99 6.30 -11.22
CA MET A 100 -1.36 6.65 -9.95
C MET A 100 -2.30 7.54 -9.13
N ILE A 101 -2.43 7.26 -7.84
CA ILE A 101 -3.29 7.98 -6.90
C ILE A 101 -2.42 8.65 -5.83
N LEU A 102 -2.67 9.93 -5.59
CA LEU A 102 -1.97 10.82 -4.65
C LEU A 102 -2.99 11.67 -3.87
N PRO A 103 -2.80 11.95 -2.57
CA PRO A 103 -1.83 11.32 -1.67
C PRO A 103 -2.27 9.91 -1.27
N THR A 104 -1.34 9.13 -0.72
CA THR A 104 -1.66 7.84 -0.12
C THR A 104 -1.59 7.95 1.39
N HIS A 105 -2.61 7.49 2.08
CA HIS A 105 -2.68 7.43 3.54
C HIS A 105 -2.49 6.00 4.01
N PHE A 106 -2.09 5.82 5.27
CA PHE A 106 -1.94 4.49 5.86
C PHE A 106 -3.21 3.63 5.73
N PHE A 107 -4.37 4.25 5.94
CA PHE A 107 -5.66 3.55 5.82
C PHE A 107 -5.99 3.06 4.41
N ASP A 108 -5.39 3.64 3.37
CA ASP A 108 -5.60 3.22 1.98
C ASP A 108 -5.00 1.82 1.71
N PHE A 109 -3.99 1.41 2.50
CA PHE A 109 -3.44 0.04 2.43
C PHE A 109 -4.35 -1.00 3.08
N VAL A 110 -5.21 -0.57 3.99
CA VAL A 110 -6.19 -1.43 4.67
C VAL A 110 -7.47 -1.56 3.84
N GLN A 111 -7.72 -0.62 2.92
CA GLN A 111 -8.89 -0.65 2.04
C GLN A 111 -8.60 -1.47 0.78
N GLU A 112 -9.56 -2.29 0.38
CA GLU A 112 -9.50 -3.02 -0.88
C GLU A 112 -10.45 -2.39 -1.89
N ALA A 113 -10.05 -2.41 -3.18
CA ALA A 113 -10.87 -1.85 -4.25
C ALA A 113 -12.26 -2.51 -4.37
N ASN A 114 -12.36 -3.77 -3.92
CA ASN A 114 -13.64 -4.49 -3.88
C ASN A 114 -14.63 -3.94 -2.86
N ASP A 115 -14.16 -3.24 -1.82
CA ASP A 115 -15.03 -2.68 -0.78
C ASP A 115 -16.02 -1.64 -1.33
N TYR A 116 -15.73 -1.04 -2.49
CA TYR A 116 -16.60 -0.06 -3.16
C TYR A 116 -17.81 -0.69 -3.87
N TYR A 117 -17.79 -2.01 -4.13
CA TYR A 117 -18.91 -2.70 -4.78
C TYR A 117 -19.99 -3.18 -3.80
N PHE A 118 -19.65 -3.25 -2.52
CA PHE A 118 -20.59 -3.70 -1.51
C PHE A 118 -21.53 -2.57 -1.05
N PRO A 119 -22.76 -2.91 -0.63
CA PRO A 119 -23.62 -1.94 0.04
C PRO A 119 -22.86 -1.25 1.20
N PRO A 120 -23.16 0.04 1.50
CA PRO A 120 -22.39 0.82 2.46
C PRO A 120 -22.21 0.17 3.84
N LEU A 121 -23.21 -0.56 4.31
CA LEU A 121 -23.15 -1.30 5.58
C LEU A 121 -22.12 -2.44 5.53
N ILE A 122 -22.12 -3.22 4.45
CA ILE A 122 -21.21 -4.35 4.29
C ILE A 122 -19.77 -3.85 4.09
N GLY A 123 -19.58 -2.82 3.26
CA GLY A 123 -18.27 -2.20 3.06
C GLY A 123 -17.70 -1.65 4.36
N THR A 124 -18.51 -0.98 5.19
CA THR A 124 -18.07 -0.47 6.50
C THR A 124 -17.70 -1.62 7.44
N TYR A 125 -18.52 -2.67 7.49
CA TYR A 125 -18.24 -3.86 8.31
C TYR A 125 -16.91 -4.51 7.92
N LEU A 126 -16.65 -4.71 6.63
CA LEU A 126 -15.40 -5.31 6.15
C LEU A 126 -14.18 -4.46 6.49
N ARG A 127 -14.28 -3.12 6.40
CA ARG A 127 -13.20 -2.20 6.80
C ARG A 127 -12.90 -2.31 8.29
N VAL A 128 -13.93 -2.27 9.13
CA VAL A 128 -13.77 -2.41 10.58
C VAL A 128 -13.18 -3.77 10.93
N LEU A 129 -13.69 -4.85 10.34
CA LEU A 129 -13.18 -6.20 10.55
C LEU A 129 -11.69 -6.28 10.21
N ARG A 130 -11.27 -5.69 9.08
CA ARG A 130 -9.87 -5.70 8.64
C ARG A 130 -8.96 -4.93 9.62
N ILE A 131 -9.41 -3.79 10.13
CA ILE A 131 -8.69 -3.02 11.16
C ILE A 131 -8.57 -3.85 12.44
N VAL A 132 -9.66 -4.50 12.88
CA VAL A 132 -9.64 -5.36 14.07
C VAL A 132 -8.67 -6.52 13.88
N VAL A 133 -8.71 -7.21 12.74
CA VAL A 133 -7.78 -8.31 12.42
C VAL A 133 -6.33 -7.81 12.42
N PHE A 134 -6.06 -6.65 11.83
CA PHE A 134 -4.73 -6.04 11.82
C PHE A 134 -4.22 -5.76 13.25
N LEU A 135 -5.07 -5.17 14.09
CA LEU A 135 -4.72 -4.92 15.49
C LEU A 135 -4.50 -6.23 16.26
N LEU A 136 -5.37 -7.21 16.07
CA LEU A 136 -5.22 -8.51 16.70
C LEU A 136 -3.91 -9.19 16.32
N THR A 137 -3.57 -9.24 15.03
CA THR A 137 -2.29 -9.83 14.57
C THR A 137 -1.09 -9.10 15.13
N MET A 138 -1.16 -7.78 15.26
CA MET A 138 -0.09 -6.98 15.83
C MET A 138 0.13 -7.28 17.34
N PHE A 139 -0.94 -7.51 18.09
CA PHE A 139 -0.86 -7.69 19.54
C PHE A 139 -0.81 -9.15 20.00
N ILE A 140 -1.43 -10.08 19.28
CA ILE A 140 -1.50 -11.50 19.68
C ILE A 140 -0.10 -12.09 19.83
N THR A 141 0.78 -11.88 18.88
CA THR A 141 2.13 -12.48 18.90
C THR A 141 2.97 -11.99 20.08
N PRO A 142 3.10 -10.66 20.35
CA PRO A 142 3.83 -10.20 21.53
C PRO A 142 3.18 -10.63 22.86
N VAL A 143 1.85 -10.61 22.95
CA VAL A 143 1.15 -11.02 24.16
C VAL A 143 1.37 -12.52 24.43
N TRP A 144 1.24 -13.35 23.41
CA TRP A 144 1.54 -14.77 23.50
C TRP A 144 2.98 -15.02 23.95
N TYR A 145 3.95 -14.32 23.37
CA TYR A 145 5.35 -14.43 23.76
C TYR A 145 5.58 -14.06 25.23
N LEU A 146 4.94 -12.99 25.72
CA LEU A 146 5.03 -12.59 27.13
C LEU A 146 4.40 -13.62 28.07
N LEU A 147 3.29 -14.22 27.70
CA LEU A 147 2.62 -15.25 28.47
C LEU A 147 3.48 -16.52 28.59
N VAL A 148 4.09 -16.92 27.48
CA VAL A 148 4.97 -18.11 27.46
C VAL A 148 6.27 -17.88 28.26
N LYS A 149 6.81 -16.65 28.22
CA LYS A 149 8.06 -16.32 28.91
C LYS A 149 7.91 -16.28 30.44
N ASP A 150 6.74 -15.91 30.94
CA ASP A 150 6.50 -15.74 32.37
C ASP A 150 5.31 -16.61 32.83
N PRO A 151 5.58 -17.91 33.17
CA PRO A 151 4.52 -18.86 33.57
C PRO A 151 3.73 -18.39 34.80
N ALA A 152 4.32 -17.52 35.64
CA ALA A 152 3.65 -17.00 36.84
C ALA A 152 2.47 -16.06 36.47
N ARG A 153 2.41 -15.53 35.27
CA ARG A 153 1.32 -14.71 34.76
C ARG A 153 0.22 -15.52 34.07
N THR A 154 0.50 -16.78 33.77
CA THR A 154 -0.46 -17.68 33.14
C THR A 154 -1.47 -18.12 34.19
N GLN A 155 -2.66 -17.50 34.15
CA GLN A 155 -3.76 -17.89 35.06
C GLN A 155 -4.31 -19.28 34.72
N ALA A 156 -4.91 -19.93 35.72
CA ALA A 156 -5.61 -21.21 35.53
C ALA A 156 -6.59 -21.15 34.34
N GLY A 157 -6.33 -21.95 33.32
CA GLY A 157 -7.09 -21.98 32.04
C GLY A 157 -6.26 -21.66 30.79
N LEU A 158 -5.05 -21.09 30.92
CA LEU A 158 -4.14 -20.85 29.82
C LEU A 158 -2.88 -21.74 29.87
N GLU A 159 -2.90 -22.78 30.72
CA GLU A 159 -1.80 -23.73 30.90
C GLU A 159 -1.38 -24.45 29.60
N PHE A 160 -2.33 -24.61 28.67
CA PHE A 160 -2.05 -25.20 27.36
C PHE A 160 -1.11 -24.35 26.49
N LEU A 161 -0.89 -23.06 26.82
CA LEU A 161 0.05 -22.19 26.13
C LEU A 161 1.48 -22.31 26.68
N ALA A 162 1.66 -22.94 27.83
CA ALA A 162 2.97 -23.11 28.44
C ALA A 162 3.78 -24.14 27.64
N ILE A 163 4.95 -23.73 27.18
CA ILE A 163 5.90 -24.60 26.46
C ILE A 163 6.89 -25.15 27.51
N GLU A 164 6.73 -26.40 27.87
CA GLU A 164 7.61 -27.12 28.82
C GLU A 164 8.84 -27.74 28.14
N SER A 165 9.60 -26.99 27.38
CA SER A 165 10.77 -27.57 26.70
C SER A 165 11.98 -26.68 26.80
N ASP A 166 13.10 -27.24 27.26
CA ASP A 166 14.43 -26.65 27.23
C ASP A 166 14.96 -26.66 25.79
N TYR A 167 14.62 -25.61 25.04
CA TYR A 167 15.21 -25.43 23.74
C TYR A 167 16.57 -24.73 23.84
N SER A 168 17.55 -25.23 23.10
CA SER A 168 18.90 -24.62 23.00
C SER A 168 18.85 -23.21 22.39
N VAL A 169 17.77 -22.86 21.68
CA VAL A 169 17.60 -21.57 21.00
C VAL A 169 16.49 -20.78 21.69
N PRO A 170 16.73 -19.50 22.04
CA PRO A 170 15.71 -18.66 22.65
C PRO A 170 14.44 -18.58 21.79
N LEU A 171 13.27 -18.67 22.43
CA LEU A 171 11.95 -18.68 21.77
C LEU A 171 11.78 -17.48 20.81
N LEU A 172 12.27 -16.30 21.19
CA LEU A 172 12.21 -15.10 20.34
C LEU A 172 12.94 -15.31 19.02
N VAL A 173 14.13 -15.93 19.04
CA VAL A 173 14.90 -16.22 17.82
C VAL A 173 14.16 -17.21 16.93
N GLN A 174 13.55 -18.24 17.49
CA GLN A 174 12.75 -19.20 16.75
C GLN A 174 11.55 -18.53 16.06
N LEU A 175 10.88 -17.62 16.76
CA LEU A 175 9.73 -16.87 16.26
C LEU A 175 10.13 -15.96 15.10
N LEU A 176 11.21 -15.19 15.25
CA LEU A 176 11.76 -14.32 14.19
C LEU A 176 12.22 -15.13 12.97
N LEU A 177 12.80 -16.30 13.21
CA LEU A 177 13.28 -17.16 12.13
C LEU A 177 12.09 -17.77 11.37
N ALA A 178 11.04 -18.18 12.07
CA ALA A 178 9.80 -18.67 11.45
C ALA A 178 9.13 -17.59 10.61
N GLU A 179 9.02 -16.35 11.12
CA GLU A 179 8.46 -15.22 10.38
C GLU A 179 9.29 -14.90 9.12
N PHE A 180 10.62 -14.89 9.25
CA PHE A 180 11.52 -14.69 8.13
C PHE A 180 11.37 -15.77 7.04
N ILE A 181 11.21 -17.05 7.43
CA ILE A 181 10.97 -18.14 6.48
C ILE A 181 9.62 -17.95 5.77
N VAL A 182 8.57 -17.55 6.48
CA VAL A 182 7.26 -17.26 5.88
C VAL A 182 7.35 -16.11 4.87
N ASP A 183 8.11 -15.07 5.17
CA ASP A 183 8.31 -13.95 4.25
C ASP A 183 9.13 -14.35 3.02
N LEU A 184 10.15 -15.20 3.19
CA LEU A 184 10.86 -15.79 2.06
C LEU A 184 9.95 -16.64 1.16
N LEU A 185 9.06 -17.44 1.75
CA LEU A 185 8.08 -18.21 0.98
C LEU A 185 7.10 -17.32 0.22
N LYS A 186 6.63 -16.22 0.82
CA LYS A 186 5.81 -15.22 0.12
C LYS A 186 6.56 -14.61 -1.07
N LEU A 187 7.82 -14.20 -0.89
CA LEU A 187 8.65 -13.67 -1.97
C LEU A 187 8.87 -14.70 -3.09
N ALA A 188 9.11 -15.96 -2.72
CA ALA A 188 9.24 -17.04 -3.70
C ALA A 188 7.93 -17.27 -4.48
N SER A 189 6.79 -17.16 -3.82
CA SER A 189 5.47 -17.33 -4.45
C SER A 189 5.13 -16.24 -5.48
N LEU A 190 5.67 -15.02 -5.33
CA LEU A 190 5.48 -13.94 -6.30
C LEU A 190 6.12 -14.24 -7.66
N ASN A 191 7.18 -15.06 -7.70
CA ASN A 191 7.91 -15.42 -8.91
C ASN A 191 7.43 -16.73 -9.55
N THR A 192 6.47 -17.43 -8.94
CA THR A 192 5.92 -18.66 -9.52
C THR A 192 4.83 -18.34 -10.54
N PRO A 193 4.89 -18.90 -11.76
CA PRO A 193 3.81 -18.76 -12.74
C PRO A 193 2.49 -19.28 -12.13
N ALA A 194 1.38 -18.59 -12.42
CA ALA A 194 0.05 -18.89 -11.91
C ALA A 194 -0.44 -20.35 -12.13
N VAL A 195 0.27 -21.13 -12.91
CA VAL A 195 -0.02 -22.54 -13.17
C VAL A 195 0.06 -23.41 -11.89
N PHE A 196 0.87 -23.03 -10.90
CA PHE A 196 1.02 -23.79 -9.66
C PHE A 196 0.10 -23.36 -8.52
N SER A 197 -0.65 -22.28 -8.69
CA SER A 197 -1.55 -21.80 -7.65
C SER A 197 -2.94 -22.47 -7.65
N ASN A 198 -3.24 -23.31 -8.66
CA ASN A 198 -4.55 -23.96 -8.85
C ASN A 198 -4.51 -25.49 -8.70
N SER A 199 -3.47 -26.05 -8.09
CA SER A 199 -3.39 -27.49 -7.79
C SER A 199 -3.59 -27.76 -6.31
#